data_3cf191f75e3f2416ff93c7d4ed554acb
#
_entry.id   3cf191f75e3f2416ff93c7d4ed554acb
#
_cell.length_a   1.000
_cell.length_b   1.000
_cell.length_c   1.000
_cell.angle_alpha   90.00
_cell.angle_beta   90.00
_cell.angle_gamma   90.00
#
_symmetry.space_group_name_H-M   'P 1'
#
loop_
_entity.id
_entity.type
_entity.pdbx_description
1 polymer ?
#
loop_
_entity_poly.entity_id
_entity_poly.type
_entity_poly.pdbx_seq_one_letter_code
_entity_poly.pdbx_strand_id
1 'polypeptide(L)'
;TLIVIFAVFLVIIPFSGTLYLYISEPIRVLLADDITMIATEVASPFLTPFKLALIASIFLTMPHSLYQTWAFLAPGLYKREKKIVIPLFITSVILFYVGIAFAFFVVFPLVFSFFSNIAPSEISVMPDIKSYLDFVLKLFFAFGISFQIPIAIVILSWTNALDPYKLSSKRP
;
A
#
# COMPACT_ATOMS: atom_id res chain seq x y z
N THR A 1 -1.01 -13.48 -12.92
CA THR A 1 -1.13 -12.22 -12.15
C THR A 1 -1.20 -11.00 -13.06
N LEU A 2 -0.26 -10.79 -14.01
CA LEU A 2 -0.23 -9.59 -14.88
C LEU A 2 -1.51 -9.40 -15.70
N ILE A 3 -2.07 -10.47 -16.27
CA ILE A 3 -3.32 -10.41 -17.04
C ILE A 3 -4.49 -9.94 -16.14
N VAL A 4 -4.55 -10.42 -14.91
CA VAL A 4 -5.61 -10.03 -13.95
C VAL A 4 -5.44 -8.56 -13.56
N ILE A 5 -4.21 -8.10 -13.28
CA ILE A 5 -3.91 -6.70 -13.00
C ILE A 5 -4.35 -5.81 -14.18
N PHE A 6 -4.01 -6.20 -15.40
CA PHE A 6 -4.38 -5.44 -16.59
C PHE A 6 -5.89 -5.40 -16.82
N ALA A 7 -6.61 -6.52 -16.62
CA ALA A 7 -8.05 -6.56 -16.72
C ALA A 7 -8.73 -5.65 -15.69
N VAL A 8 -8.30 -5.71 -14.43
CA VAL A 8 -8.81 -4.83 -13.35
C VAL A 8 -8.45 -3.37 -13.62
N PHE A 9 -7.27 -3.10 -14.15
CA PHE A 9 -6.87 -1.74 -14.55
C PHE A 9 -7.82 -1.14 -15.59
N LEU A 10 -8.18 -1.90 -16.64
CA LEU A 10 -9.14 -1.44 -17.65
C LEU A 10 -10.53 -1.13 -17.05
N VAL A 11 -10.94 -1.88 -16.03
CA VAL A 11 -12.22 -1.63 -15.33
C VAL A 11 -12.14 -0.39 -14.44
N ILE A 12 -10.98 -0.09 -13.84
CA ILE A 12 -10.81 1.03 -12.90
C ILE A 12 -10.61 2.37 -13.62
N ILE A 13 -10.03 2.38 -14.83
CA ILE A 13 -9.75 3.63 -15.56
C ILE A 13 -10.94 4.60 -15.58
N PRO A 14 -12.19 4.19 -15.91
CA PRO A 14 -13.33 5.11 -15.92
C PRO A 14 -13.63 5.74 -14.56
N PHE A 15 -13.26 5.07 -13.47
CA PHE A 15 -13.49 5.51 -12.09
C PHE A 15 -12.28 6.23 -11.47
N SER A 16 -11.19 6.40 -12.21
CA SER A 16 -9.95 6.98 -11.71
C SER A 16 -10.12 8.39 -11.13
N GLY A 17 -10.97 9.22 -11.73
CA GLY A 17 -11.30 10.54 -11.21
C GLY A 17 -12.01 10.50 -9.85
N THR A 18 -12.99 9.62 -9.69
CA THR A 18 -13.70 9.43 -8.43
C THR A 18 -12.75 8.91 -7.34
N LEU A 19 -11.90 7.95 -7.70
CA LEU A 19 -10.89 7.40 -6.80
C LEU A 19 -9.91 8.48 -6.32
N TYR A 20 -9.50 9.36 -7.24
CA TYR A 20 -8.64 10.50 -6.92
C TYR A 20 -9.31 11.42 -5.90
N LEU A 21 -10.59 11.74 -6.08
CA LEU A 21 -11.33 12.60 -5.14
C LEU A 21 -11.38 12.00 -3.74
N TYR A 22 -11.62 10.70 -3.60
CA TYR A 22 -11.61 10.01 -2.31
C TYR A 22 -10.25 10.06 -1.62
N ILE A 23 -9.17 9.82 -2.35
CA ILE A 23 -7.81 9.82 -1.79
C ILE A 23 -7.36 11.25 -1.45
N SER A 24 -7.82 12.27 -2.17
CA SER A 24 -7.48 13.67 -1.91
C SER A 24 -8.33 14.32 -0.82
N GLU A 25 -9.45 13.71 -0.41
CA GLU A 25 -10.34 14.29 0.59
C GLU A 25 -9.67 14.61 1.93
N PRO A 26 -8.83 13.75 2.52
CA PRO A 26 -8.16 14.05 3.79
C PRO A 26 -7.29 15.31 3.77
N ILE A 27 -6.61 15.57 2.64
CA ILE A 27 -5.80 16.79 2.53
C ILE A 27 -6.70 18.02 2.28
N ARG A 28 -7.79 17.87 1.55
CA ARG A 28 -8.71 18.97 1.28
C ARG A 28 -9.39 19.47 2.55
N VAL A 29 -9.69 18.55 3.48
CA VAL A 29 -10.25 18.89 4.81
C VAL A 29 -9.23 19.60 5.70
N LEU A 30 -7.94 19.32 5.53
CA LEU A 30 -6.86 19.94 6.32
C LEU A 30 -6.37 21.27 5.71
N LEU A 31 -6.66 21.53 4.45
CA LEU A 31 -6.38 22.81 3.81
C LEU A 31 -7.51 23.79 4.10
N ALA A 32 -7.18 25.08 4.34
CA ALA A 32 -8.18 26.13 4.45
C ALA A 32 -9.02 26.22 3.17
N ASP A 33 -10.27 26.63 3.30
CA ASP A 33 -11.26 26.65 2.19
C ASP A 33 -10.81 27.37 0.92
N ASP A 34 -9.82 28.25 1.00
CA ASP A 34 -9.27 29.02 -0.12
C ASP A 34 -8.03 28.39 -0.79
N ILE A 35 -7.53 27.25 -0.28
CA ILE A 35 -6.30 26.64 -0.80
C ILE A 35 -6.66 25.47 -1.74
N THR A 36 -6.31 25.63 -3.01
CA THR A 36 -6.47 24.58 -4.04
C THR A 36 -5.16 23.85 -4.30
N MET A 37 -5.25 22.58 -4.68
CA MET A 37 -4.08 21.83 -5.15
C MET A 37 -3.63 22.37 -6.50
N ILE A 38 -2.32 22.47 -6.71
CA ILE A 38 -1.72 22.92 -7.97
C ILE A 38 -1.21 21.74 -8.78
N ALA A 39 -1.18 21.91 -10.10
CA ALA A 39 -0.51 21.01 -11.01
C ALA A 39 0.74 21.72 -11.55
N THR A 40 1.91 21.31 -11.13
CA THR A 40 3.19 21.91 -11.55
C THR A 40 3.62 21.45 -12.95
N GLU A 41 3.20 20.26 -13.35
CA GLU A 41 3.47 19.72 -14.68
C GLU A 41 2.18 19.70 -15.51
N VAL A 42 2.24 20.11 -16.78
CA VAL A 42 1.09 20.14 -17.70
C VAL A 42 0.41 18.76 -17.87
N ALA A 43 1.21 17.70 -17.84
CA ALA A 43 0.72 16.33 -17.98
C ALA A 43 0.16 15.71 -16.67
N SER A 44 0.45 16.31 -15.51
CA SER A 44 0.05 15.77 -14.20
C SER A 44 -1.45 15.52 -14.07
N PRO A 45 -2.36 16.42 -14.43
CA PRO A 45 -3.78 16.20 -14.28
C PRO A 45 -4.30 14.98 -15.05
N PHE A 46 -3.62 14.63 -16.13
CA PHE A 46 -3.96 13.49 -16.97
C PHE A 46 -3.27 12.20 -16.47
N LEU A 47 -1.97 12.23 -16.23
CA LEU A 47 -1.18 11.05 -15.88
C LEU A 47 -1.42 10.57 -14.44
N THR A 48 -1.75 11.48 -13.52
CA THR A 48 -1.97 11.15 -12.11
C THR A 48 -3.15 10.21 -11.89
N PRO A 49 -4.35 10.41 -12.49
CA PRO A 49 -5.44 9.44 -12.40
C PRO A 49 -5.10 8.07 -13.00
N PHE A 50 -4.34 8.03 -14.10
CA PHE A 50 -3.88 6.78 -14.71
C PHE A 50 -2.96 5.99 -13.77
N LYS A 51 -1.99 6.68 -13.20
CA LYS A 51 -1.07 6.09 -12.21
C LYS A 51 -1.83 5.55 -11.00
N LEU A 52 -2.81 6.31 -10.52
CA LEU A 52 -3.68 5.90 -9.43
C LEU A 52 -4.48 4.64 -9.79
N ALA A 53 -5.09 4.59 -10.97
CA ALA A 53 -5.85 3.43 -11.45
C ALA A 53 -4.95 2.18 -11.54
N LEU A 54 -3.72 2.34 -12.03
CA LEU A 54 -2.76 1.23 -12.13
C LEU A 54 -2.39 0.68 -10.73
N ILE A 55 -2.11 1.55 -9.78
CA ILE A 55 -1.72 1.13 -8.42
C ILE A 55 -2.94 0.57 -7.68
N ALA A 56 -4.13 1.16 -7.84
CA ALA A 56 -5.36 0.61 -7.29
C ALA A 56 -5.67 -0.79 -7.84
N SER A 57 -5.40 -1.03 -9.14
CA SER A 57 -5.56 -2.36 -9.72
C SER A 57 -4.60 -3.39 -9.11
N ILE A 58 -3.36 -2.99 -8.80
CA ILE A 58 -2.40 -3.84 -8.09
C ILE A 58 -2.93 -4.16 -6.68
N PHE A 59 -3.43 -3.17 -5.94
CA PHE A 59 -3.95 -3.39 -4.59
C PHE A 59 -5.19 -4.28 -4.59
N LEU A 60 -6.13 -4.09 -5.51
CA LEU A 60 -7.32 -4.93 -5.64
C LEU A 60 -6.99 -6.37 -6.07
N THR A 61 -5.93 -6.56 -6.84
CA THR A 61 -5.48 -7.90 -7.25
C THR A 61 -4.52 -8.55 -6.24
N MET A 62 -4.21 -7.87 -5.13
CA MET A 62 -3.30 -8.40 -4.10
C MET A 62 -3.75 -9.76 -3.53
N PRO A 63 -5.04 -10.03 -3.24
CA PRO A 63 -5.47 -11.36 -2.82
C PRO A 63 -5.13 -12.45 -3.82
N HIS A 64 -5.30 -12.16 -5.12
CA HIS A 64 -4.93 -13.10 -6.18
C HIS A 64 -3.41 -13.29 -6.29
N SER A 65 -2.64 -12.22 -6.16
CA SER A 65 -1.17 -12.26 -6.17
C SER A 65 -0.62 -13.04 -4.97
N LEU A 66 -1.17 -12.81 -3.78
CA LEU A 66 -0.84 -13.56 -2.57
C LEU A 66 -1.23 -15.04 -2.74
N TYR A 67 -2.41 -15.34 -3.28
CA TYR A 67 -2.81 -16.71 -3.56
C TYR A 67 -1.82 -17.45 -4.47
N GLN A 68 -1.36 -16.81 -5.55
CA GLN A 68 -0.36 -17.41 -6.44
C GLN A 68 0.97 -17.65 -5.73
N THR A 69 1.40 -16.71 -4.87
CA THR A 69 2.60 -16.88 -4.05
C THR A 69 2.45 -18.07 -3.09
N TRP A 70 1.30 -18.17 -2.41
CA TRP A 70 1.01 -19.30 -1.53
C TRP A 70 0.90 -20.63 -2.28
N ALA A 71 0.28 -20.66 -3.45
CA ALA A 71 0.20 -21.84 -4.30
C ALA A 71 1.59 -22.33 -4.76
N PHE A 72 2.52 -21.41 -4.97
CA PHE A 72 3.92 -21.75 -5.30
C PHE A 72 4.68 -22.27 -4.08
N LEU A 73 4.44 -21.75 -2.89
CA LEU A 73 5.10 -22.18 -1.65
C LEU A 73 4.52 -23.49 -1.10
N ALA A 74 3.23 -23.76 -1.31
CA ALA A 74 2.51 -24.92 -0.77
C ALA A 74 3.14 -26.30 -1.09
N PRO A 75 3.73 -26.55 -2.29
CA PRO A 75 4.43 -27.81 -2.57
C PRO A 75 5.67 -28.06 -1.70
N GLY A 76 6.32 -26.99 -1.23
CA GLY A 76 7.49 -27.04 -0.36
C GLY A 76 7.20 -27.31 1.12
N LEU A 77 5.93 -27.23 1.54
CA LEU A 77 5.53 -27.45 2.92
C LEU A 77 5.20 -28.94 3.19
N TYR A 78 5.53 -29.43 4.39
CA TYR A 78 5.18 -30.79 4.81
C TYR A 78 3.67 -31.01 4.83
N LYS A 79 3.22 -32.27 4.61
CA LYS A 79 1.78 -32.62 4.55
C LYS A 79 0.95 -32.17 5.77
N ARG A 80 1.57 -32.06 6.94
CA ARG A 80 0.92 -31.58 8.19
C ARG A 80 0.65 -30.07 8.17
N GLU A 81 1.45 -29.32 7.45
CA GLU A 81 1.41 -27.84 7.43
C GLU A 81 0.42 -27.29 6.41
N LYS A 82 0.01 -28.12 5.42
CA LYS A 82 -0.98 -27.72 4.41
C LYS A 82 -2.32 -27.24 4.98
N LYS A 83 -2.73 -27.73 6.15
CA LYS A 83 -3.97 -27.29 6.82
C LYS A 83 -3.88 -25.84 7.33
N ILE A 84 -2.67 -25.33 7.54
CA ILE A 84 -2.43 -24.00 8.09
C ILE A 84 -2.24 -22.97 6.96
N VAL A 85 -2.03 -23.39 5.71
CA VAL A 85 -1.86 -22.53 4.55
C VAL A 85 -3.08 -21.63 4.32
N ILE A 86 -4.30 -22.19 4.42
CA ILE A 86 -5.53 -21.42 4.18
C ILE A 86 -5.73 -20.31 5.22
N PRO A 87 -5.70 -20.58 6.55
CA PRO A 87 -5.82 -19.51 7.53
C PRO A 87 -4.68 -18.49 7.43
N LEU A 88 -3.46 -18.92 7.11
CA LEU A 88 -2.35 -18.01 6.96
C LEU A 88 -2.49 -17.11 5.71
N PHE A 89 -3.00 -17.68 4.61
CA PHE A 89 -3.34 -16.89 3.42
C PHE A 89 -4.41 -15.85 3.72
N ILE A 90 -5.49 -16.22 4.41
CA ILE A 90 -6.55 -15.28 4.79
C ILE A 90 -5.99 -14.17 5.68
N THR A 91 -5.17 -14.52 6.67
CA THR A 91 -4.51 -13.56 7.55
C THR A 91 -3.60 -12.62 6.75
N SER A 92 -2.87 -13.12 5.75
CA SER A 92 -2.05 -12.33 4.83
C SER A 92 -2.87 -11.26 4.11
N VAL A 93 -3.99 -11.65 3.53
CA VAL A 93 -4.88 -10.73 2.81
C VAL A 93 -5.43 -9.67 3.77
N ILE A 94 -5.92 -10.09 4.93
CA ILE A 94 -6.45 -9.16 5.93
C ILE A 94 -5.36 -8.18 6.39
N LEU A 95 -4.18 -8.68 6.70
CA LEU A 95 -3.07 -7.88 7.22
C LEU A 95 -2.59 -6.84 6.20
N PHE A 96 -2.61 -7.19 4.91
CA PHE A 96 -2.29 -6.24 3.84
C PHE A 96 -3.27 -5.06 3.81
N TYR A 97 -4.58 -5.33 3.82
CA TYR A 97 -5.57 -4.26 3.81
C TYR A 97 -5.61 -3.48 5.13
N VAL A 98 -5.37 -4.12 6.26
CA VAL A 98 -5.19 -3.45 7.55
C VAL A 98 -3.98 -2.52 7.51
N GLY A 99 -2.88 -2.91 6.88
CA GLY A 99 -1.70 -2.06 6.68
C GLY A 99 -2.01 -0.80 5.86
N ILE A 100 -2.76 -0.94 4.75
CA ILE A 100 -3.21 0.20 3.94
C ILE A 100 -4.18 1.09 4.74
N ALA A 101 -5.15 0.49 5.44
CA ALA A 101 -6.11 1.24 6.26
C ALA A 101 -5.39 2.00 7.39
N PHE A 102 -4.42 1.38 8.05
CA PHE A 102 -3.59 2.03 9.05
C PHE A 102 -2.81 3.22 8.47
N ALA A 103 -2.22 3.05 7.29
CA ALA A 103 -1.56 4.14 6.60
C ALA A 103 -2.51 5.31 6.31
N PHE A 104 -3.73 5.02 5.85
CA PHE A 104 -4.70 6.05 5.47
C PHE A 104 -5.32 6.75 6.68
N PHE A 105 -5.77 6.01 7.71
CA PHE A 105 -6.51 6.58 8.84
C PHE A 105 -5.62 7.09 9.98
N VAL A 106 -4.40 6.56 10.11
CA VAL A 106 -3.52 6.91 11.24
C VAL A 106 -2.30 7.69 10.76
N VAL A 107 -1.50 7.10 9.86
CA VAL A 107 -0.20 7.69 9.48
C VAL A 107 -0.40 8.96 8.67
N PHE A 108 -1.32 8.93 7.74
CA PHE A 108 -1.58 10.05 6.84
C PHE A 108 -2.03 11.33 7.58
N PRO A 109 -3.08 11.32 8.42
CA PRO A 109 -3.45 12.51 9.19
C PRO A 109 -2.34 13.00 10.13
N LEU A 110 -1.58 12.07 10.73
CA LEU A 110 -0.49 12.40 11.63
C LEU A 110 0.64 13.14 10.92
N VAL A 111 1.05 12.64 9.73
CA VAL A 111 2.10 13.28 8.91
C VAL A 111 1.67 14.66 8.44
N PHE A 112 0.43 14.82 7.96
CA PHE A 112 -0.06 16.12 7.50
C PHE A 112 -0.27 17.11 8.65
N SER A 113 -0.79 16.67 9.78
CA SER A 113 -0.88 17.50 10.99
C SER A 113 0.51 17.98 11.43
N PHE A 114 1.51 17.11 11.37
CA PHE A 114 2.89 17.48 11.68
C PHE A 114 3.42 18.56 10.74
N PHE A 115 3.24 18.40 9.42
CA PHE A 115 3.67 19.40 8.45
C PHE A 115 2.93 20.73 8.59
N SER A 116 1.63 20.71 8.86
CA SER A 116 0.84 21.92 9.06
C SER A 116 1.27 22.70 10.31
N ASN A 117 1.70 22.02 11.37
CA ASN A 117 2.14 22.66 12.61
C ASN A 117 3.58 23.22 12.54
N ILE A 118 4.42 22.69 11.65
CA ILE A 118 5.82 23.14 11.51
C ILE A 118 5.97 24.20 10.43
N ALA A 119 5.05 24.28 9.46
CA ALA A 119 5.12 25.28 8.42
C ALA A 119 5.04 26.70 9.06
N PRO A 120 6.03 27.59 8.81
CA PRO A 120 5.96 28.97 9.25
C PRO A 120 4.69 29.64 8.72
N SER A 121 4.05 30.47 9.51
CA SER A 121 2.80 31.18 9.16
C SER A 121 2.89 32.04 7.91
N GLU A 122 4.10 32.34 7.46
CA GLU A 122 4.39 33.16 6.26
C GLU A 122 4.46 32.32 4.97
N ILE A 123 4.44 30.98 5.05
CA ILE A 123 4.53 30.11 3.88
C ILE A 123 3.15 29.55 3.55
N SER A 124 2.60 29.94 2.41
CA SER A 124 1.40 29.33 1.84
C SER A 124 1.75 27.94 1.29
N VAL A 125 1.24 26.89 1.91
CA VAL A 125 1.45 25.50 1.48
C VAL A 125 0.45 25.18 0.38
N MET A 126 0.92 25.13 -0.87
CA MET A 126 0.13 24.69 -2.02
C MET A 126 0.61 23.31 -2.48
N PRO A 127 -0.05 22.22 -2.07
CA PRO A 127 0.41 20.89 -2.43
C PRO A 127 0.21 20.60 -3.92
N ASP A 128 1.26 20.08 -4.55
CA ASP A 128 1.21 19.60 -5.93
C ASP A 128 0.51 18.25 -6.02
N ILE A 129 -0.42 18.11 -6.95
CA ILE A 129 -1.26 16.93 -7.19
C ILE A 129 -0.42 15.67 -7.35
N LYS A 130 0.64 15.71 -8.15
CA LYS A 130 1.50 14.56 -8.45
C LYS A 130 2.31 14.15 -7.22
N SER A 131 2.95 15.12 -6.59
CA SER A 131 3.82 14.90 -5.42
C SER A 131 3.03 14.34 -4.24
N TYR A 132 1.83 14.88 -4.02
CA TYR A 132 0.90 14.39 -3.01
C TYR A 132 0.52 12.92 -3.25
N LEU A 133 0.05 12.59 -4.46
CA LEU A 133 -0.37 11.24 -4.77
C LEU A 133 0.81 10.25 -4.69
N ASP A 134 1.98 10.64 -5.18
CA ASP A 134 3.19 9.82 -5.10
C ASP A 134 3.57 9.50 -3.66
N PHE A 135 3.44 10.48 -2.76
CA PHE A 135 3.67 10.28 -1.33
C PHE A 135 2.67 9.28 -0.74
N VAL A 136 1.36 9.48 -0.98
CA VAL A 136 0.30 8.60 -0.47
C VAL A 136 0.48 7.17 -0.95
N LEU A 137 0.74 6.99 -2.25
CA LEU A 137 0.93 5.66 -2.83
C LEU A 137 2.18 4.95 -2.27
N LYS A 138 3.29 5.68 -2.08
CA LYS A 138 4.49 5.14 -1.41
C LYS A 138 4.18 4.71 0.02
N LEU A 139 3.39 5.49 0.73
CA LEU A 139 2.97 5.16 2.09
C LEU A 139 2.14 3.88 2.13
N PHE A 140 1.16 3.74 1.24
CA PHE A 140 0.33 2.53 1.14
C PHE A 140 1.16 1.28 0.81
N PHE A 141 2.09 1.37 -0.13
CA PHE A 141 3.01 0.28 -0.43
C PHE A 141 3.89 -0.06 0.76
N ALA A 142 4.48 0.93 1.41
CA ALA A 142 5.36 0.71 2.55
C ALA A 142 4.64 -0.01 3.69
N PHE A 143 3.45 0.45 4.08
CA PHE A 143 2.68 -0.17 5.17
C PHE A 143 2.05 -1.49 4.74
N GLY A 144 1.47 -1.58 3.54
CA GLY A 144 0.93 -2.84 3.02
C GLY A 144 1.96 -3.97 3.00
N ILE A 145 3.19 -3.68 2.56
CA ILE A 145 4.29 -4.65 2.55
C ILE A 145 4.83 -4.91 3.97
N SER A 146 4.98 -3.87 4.81
CA SER A 146 5.48 -4.02 6.17
C SER A 146 4.61 -4.93 7.02
N PHE A 147 3.30 -4.85 6.84
CA PHE A 147 2.35 -5.73 7.52
C PHE A 147 2.39 -7.19 7.02
N GLN A 148 3.08 -7.47 5.91
CA GLN A 148 3.37 -8.85 5.47
C GLN A 148 4.60 -9.46 6.17
N ILE A 149 5.46 -8.65 6.80
CA ILE A 149 6.69 -9.13 7.45
C ILE A 149 6.42 -10.22 8.50
N PRO A 150 5.43 -10.09 9.40
CA PRO A 150 5.13 -11.15 10.38
C PRO A 150 4.82 -12.50 9.73
N ILE A 151 4.08 -12.47 8.62
CA ILE A 151 3.72 -13.68 7.87
C ILE A 151 4.92 -14.27 7.15
N ALA A 152 5.76 -13.42 6.56
CA ALA A 152 7.00 -13.85 5.94
C ALA A 152 7.92 -14.56 6.95
N ILE A 153 8.02 -14.04 8.18
CA ILE A 153 8.80 -14.66 9.26
C ILE A 153 8.23 -16.03 9.63
N VAL A 154 6.90 -16.17 9.76
CA VAL A 154 6.25 -17.46 10.05
C VAL A 154 6.56 -18.48 8.94
N ILE A 155 6.44 -18.10 7.67
CA ILE A 155 6.78 -18.96 6.53
C ILE A 155 8.24 -19.41 6.58
N LEU A 156 9.16 -18.46 6.78
CA LEU A 156 10.59 -18.74 6.83
C LEU A 156 10.96 -19.64 8.01
N SER A 157 10.29 -19.49 9.15
CA SER A 157 10.48 -20.36 10.33
C SER A 157 10.05 -21.79 10.03
N TRP A 158 8.97 -22.01 9.29
CA TRP A 158 8.49 -23.35 8.95
C TRP A 158 9.28 -24.06 7.86
N THR A 159 9.88 -23.31 6.94
CA THR A 159 10.75 -23.92 5.90
C THR A 159 12.14 -24.32 6.41
N ASN A 160 12.39 -24.24 7.75
CA ASN A 160 13.74 -24.42 8.34
C ASN A 160 14.85 -23.53 7.71
N ALA A 161 14.45 -22.55 6.91
CA ALA A 161 15.37 -21.59 6.31
C ALA A 161 15.97 -20.63 7.36
N LEU A 162 15.25 -20.45 8.48
CA LEU A 162 15.71 -19.70 9.65
C LEU A 162 15.79 -20.65 10.85
N ASP A 163 16.98 -21.19 11.12
CA ASP A 163 17.31 -21.80 12.40
C ASP A 163 17.53 -20.66 13.41
N PRO A 164 16.67 -20.48 14.43
CA PRO A 164 16.79 -19.39 15.40
C PRO A 164 18.15 -19.36 16.11
N TYR A 165 18.77 -20.53 16.26
CA TYR A 165 20.09 -20.69 16.87
C TYR A 165 21.23 -20.19 15.97
N LYS A 166 21.10 -20.28 14.65
CA LYS A 166 22.10 -19.76 13.70
C LYS A 166 22.04 -18.24 13.54
N LEU A 167 20.87 -17.62 13.74
CA LEU A 167 20.72 -16.17 13.71
C LEU A 167 21.31 -15.50 14.95
N SER A 168 21.24 -16.16 16.11
CA SER A 168 21.83 -15.66 17.36
C SER A 168 23.37 -15.66 17.32
N SER A 169 23.97 -16.58 16.59
CA SER A 169 25.45 -16.69 16.49
C SER A 169 26.10 -15.72 15.49
N LYS A 170 25.31 -15.01 14.68
CA LYS A 170 25.79 -14.03 13.69
C LYS A 170 25.55 -12.58 14.10
N ARG A 171 25.20 -12.31 15.35
CA ARG A 171 25.26 -10.93 15.87
C ARG A 171 26.71 -10.53 16.08
N PRO A 172 27.19 -9.43 15.43
CA PRO A 172 28.50 -8.87 15.71
C PRO A 172 28.58 -8.33 17.14
#